data_d9536107fe9012ceed6d80cf5b2a3e09
#
_entry.id   d9536107fe9012ceed6d80cf5b2a3e09
#
_cell.length_a   1.000
_cell.length_b   1.000
_cell.length_c   1.000
_cell.angle_alpha   90.00
_cell.angle_beta   90.00
_cell.angle_gamma   90.00
#
_symmetry.space_group_name_H-M   'P 1'
#
loop_
_entity.id
_entity.type
_entity.pdbx_description
1 polymer ?
#
loop_
_entity_poly.entity_id
_entity_poly.type
_entity_poly.pdbx_seq_one_letter_code
_entity_poly.pdbx_strand_id
1 'polypeptide(L)'
;MEEILKIKVQLDDIFEVEGKNGSARMIAFSGEADGPYFSGKILPHGVDTQKSEAGKPLQLSARYMLEGIDCTGKQCCLFIENNGEEAGGQIVTKPRIYTDSESLSWMEGAALCGTVESCGEDQVMIRIRRMEKEKLCPYRVEIHS
;
A
#
# COMPACT_ATOMS: atom_id res chain seq x y z
N MET A 1 1.64 -14.31 -11.52
CA MET A 1 1.56 -13.09 -10.68
C MET A 1 2.94 -12.82 -10.10
N GLU A 2 3.46 -11.62 -10.31
CA GLU A 2 4.82 -11.27 -9.97
C GLU A 2 4.85 -10.25 -8.82
N GLU A 3 5.63 -10.52 -7.78
CA GLU A 3 5.85 -9.54 -6.72
C GLU A 3 6.85 -8.49 -7.23
N ILE A 4 6.42 -7.24 -7.28
CA ILE A 4 7.24 -6.15 -7.81
C ILE A 4 7.84 -5.28 -6.70
N LEU A 5 7.19 -5.22 -5.53
CA LEU A 5 7.66 -4.48 -4.37
C LEU A 5 7.30 -5.19 -3.08
N LYS A 6 8.24 -5.20 -2.17
CA LYS A 6 8.04 -5.62 -0.79
C LYS A 6 8.44 -4.46 0.10
N ILE A 7 7.53 -3.97 0.90
CA ILE A 7 7.73 -2.78 1.71
C ILE A 7 7.58 -3.15 3.18
N LYS A 8 8.68 -3.03 3.91
CA LYS A 8 8.68 -3.23 5.36
C LYS A 8 8.38 -1.89 6.01
N VAL A 9 7.27 -1.83 6.72
CA VAL A 9 6.72 -0.60 7.29
C VAL A 9 6.82 -0.64 8.79
N GLN A 10 7.32 0.47 9.35
CA GLN A 10 7.31 0.73 10.78
C GLN A 10 6.20 1.74 11.07
N LEU A 11 5.26 1.36 11.94
CA LEU A 11 4.20 2.26 12.38
C LEU A 11 4.76 3.16 13.47
N ASP A 12 4.67 4.48 13.24
CA ASP A 12 5.29 5.46 14.15
C ASP A 12 4.25 6.11 15.07
N ASP A 13 3.44 7.02 14.56
CA ASP A 13 2.46 7.76 15.36
C ASP A 13 1.05 7.45 14.91
N ILE A 14 0.14 7.41 15.86
CA ILE A 14 -1.29 7.16 15.61
C ILE A 14 -2.10 8.29 16.20
N PHE A 15 -2.96 8.88 15.37
CA PHE A 15 -3.90 9.91 15.78
C PHE A 15 -5.31 9.42 15.46
N GLU A 16 -6.22 9.53 16.41
CA GLU A 16 -7.59 9.06 16.19
C GLU A 16 -8.64 9.99 16.80
N VAL A 17 -9.81 9.94 16.18
CA VAL A 17 -10.99 10.61 16.69
C VAL A 17 -12.17 9.66 16.57
N GLU A 18 -12.98 9.62 17.62
CA GLU A 18 -14.23 8.87 17.62
C GLU A 18 -15.39 9.86 17.62
N GLY A 19 -16.16 9.83 16.55
CA GLY A 19 -17.36 10.64 16.41
C GLY A 19 -18.61 9.81 16.68
N LYS A 20 -19.73 10.49 16.72
CA LYS A 20 -21.04 9.84 16.92
C LYS A 20 -21.39 8.87 15.78
N ASN A 21 -21.01 9.22 14.55
CA ASN A 21 -21.39 8.47 13.35
C ASN A 21 -20.26 7.66 12.75
N GLY A 22 -19.07 7.75 13.33
CA GLY A 22 -17.92 7.03 12.83
C GLY A 22 -16.63 7.49 13.48
N SER A 23 -15.55 6.81 13.16
CA SER A 23 -14.23 7.13 13.67
C SER A 23 -13.22 7.20 12.52
N ALA A 24 -12.16 7.95 12.76
CA ALA A 24 -11.04 8.02 11.83
C ALA A 24 -9.73 7.87 12.58
N ARG A 25 -8.78 7.21 11.92
CA ARG A 25 -7.44 7.00 12.46
C ARG A 25 -6.44 7.33 11.38
N MET A 26 -5.40 8.09 11.73
CA MET A 26 -4.28 8.35 10.85
C MET A 26 -3.02 7.77 11.47
N ILE A 27 -2.35 6.90 10.72
CA ILE A 27 -1.15 6.23 11.15
C ILE A 27 0.02 6.74 10.32
N ALA A 28 0.95 7.44 10.97
CA ALA A 28 2.19 7.86 10.31
C ALA A 28 3.16 6.69 10.31
N PHE A 29 3.86 6.49 9.20
CA PHE A 29 4.78 5.35 9.09
C PHE A 29 6.02 5.70 8.28
N SER A 30 7.06 4.91 8.51
CA SER A 30 8.32 4.94 7.79
C SER A 30 8.60 3.53 7.27
N GLY A 31 9.68 3.35 6.54
CA GLY A 31 10.05 2.02 6.08
C GLY A 31 10.92 2.00 4.86
N GLU A 32 11.15 0.78 4.38
CA GLU A 32 12.03 0.50 3.26
C GLU A 32 11.33 -0.42 2.27
N ALA A 33 11.58 -0.19 1.00
CA ALA A 33 11.08 -1.02 -0.09
C ALA A 33 12.22 -1.73 -0.79
N ASP A 34 11.95 -2.95 -1.21
CA ASP A 34 12.85 -3.76 -1.98
C ASP A 34 12.07 -4.52 -3.05
N GLY A 35 12.76 -4.88 -4.12
CA GLY A 35 12.16 -5.64 -5.22
C GLY A 35 13.09 -5.73 -6.40
N PRO A 36 12.68 -6.47 -7.44
CA PRO A 36 13.51 -6.65 -8.62
C PRO A 36 13.69 -5.39 -9.47
N TYR A 37 12.81 -4.40 -9.29
CA TYR A 37 12.81 -3.20 -10.13
C TYR A 37 13.20 -1.93 -9.39
N PHE A 38 13.06 -1.91 -8.08
CA PHE A 38 13.27 -0.70 -7.27
C PHE A 38 13.68 -1.08 -5.86
N SER A 39 14.56 -0.25 -5.29
CA SER A 39 14.96 -0.35 -3.90
C SER A 39 15.07 1.06 -3.33
N GLY A 40 14.50 1.31 -2.16
CA GLY A 40 14.52 2.64 -1.58
C GLY A 40 13.83 2.74 -0.23
N LYS A 41 13.60 3.97 0.20
CA LYS A 41 13.03 4.30 1.50
C LYS A 41 11.80 5.16 1.35
N ILE A 42 10.88 5.02 2.30
CA ILE A 42 9.75 5.92 2.41
C ILE A 42 10.26 7.26 2.92
N LEU A 43 9.94 8.33 2.16
CA LEU A 43 10.17 9.68 2.65
C LEU A 43 9.23 9.92 3.83
N PRO A 44 9.72 10.39 4.98
CA PRO A 44 8.88 10.56 6.16
C PRO A 44 7.85 11.67 5.96
N HIS A 45 6.62 11.46 6.37
CA HIS A 45 6.10 10.14 6.73
C HIS A 45 5.03 9.75 5.72
N GLY A 46 4.91 8.45 5.46
CA GLY A 46 3.69 7.94 4.84
C GLY A 46 2.55 8.04 5.84
N VAL A 47 1.32 8.10 5.34
CA VAL A 47 0.13 8.16 6.19
C VAL A 47 -0.91 7.16 5.71
N ASP A 48 -1.37 6.32 6.61
CA ASP A 48 -2.50 5.43 6.39
C ASP A 48 -3.71 6.01 7.12
N THR A 49 -4.76 6.33 6.36
CA THR A 49 -6.00 6.84 6.92
C THR A 49 -7.03 5.73 6.93
N GLN A 50 -7.55 5.42 8.11
CA GLN A 50 -8.55 4.38 8.29
C GLN A 50 -9.85 5.01 8.77
N LYS A 51 -10.95 4.66 8.14
CA LYS A 51 -12.28 5.16 8.51
C LYS A 51 -13.20 4.00 8.83
N SER A 52 -13.91 4.11 9.96
CA SER A 52 -14.85 3.12 10.43
C SER A 52 -16.20 3.76 10.65
N GLU A 53 -17.23 3.20 10.02
CA GLU A 53 -18.63 3.61 10.19
C GLU A 53 -19.48 2.37 10.47
N ALA A 54 -20.51 2.54 11.26
CA ALA A 54 -21.41 1.45 11.60
C ALA A 54 -22.05 0.86 10.33
N GLY A 55 -22.01 -0.47 10.22
CA GLY A 55 -22.60 -1.20 9.10
C GLY A 55 -21.78 -1.16 7.81
N LYS A 56 -20.56 -0.61 7.84
CA LYS A 56 -19.66 -0.55 6.70
C LYS A 56 -18.33 -1.20 7.02
N PRO A 57 -17.65 -1.79 6.03
CA PRO A 57 -16.31 -2.34 6.25
C PRO A 57 -15.32 -1.20 6.55
N LEU A 58 -14.28 -1.52 7.31
CA LEU A 58 -13.19 -0.59 7.58
C LEU A 58 -12.52 -0.22 6.25
N GLN A 59 -12.45 1.07 5.97
CA GLN A 59 -11.79 1.60 4.78
C GLN A 59 -10.38 2.05 5.12
N LEU A 60 -9.43 1.71 4.25
CA LEU A 60 -8.04 2.05 4.42
C LEU A 60 -7.53 2.77 3.17
N SER A 61 -6.74 3.82 3.39
CA SER A 61 -6.11 4.56 2.30
C SER A 61 -4.72 5.02 2.77
N ALA A 62 -3.69 4.41 2.24
CA ALA A 62 -2.31 4.77 2.55
C ALA A 62 -1.71 5.52 1.37
N ARG A 63 -0.99 6.61 1.66
CA ARG A 63 -0.26 7.39 0.67
C ARG A 63 1.15 7.62 1.15
N TYR A 64 2.11 7.33 0.29
CA TYR A 64 3.52 7.50 0.63
C TYR A 64 4.38 7.67 -0.60
N MET A 65 5.52 8.32 -0.41
CA MET A 65 6.53 8.57 -1.44
C MET A 65 7.77 7.76 -1.11
N LEU A 66 8.28 7.03 -2.08
CA LEU A 66 9.54 6.30 -1.96
C LEU A 66 10.61 7.01 -2.78
N GLU A 67 11.80 7.09 -2.23
CA GLU A 67 12.97 7.57 -2.93
C GLU A 67 14.04 6.48 -2.93
N GLY A 68 14.62 6.22 -4.08
CA GLY A 68 15.62 5.17 -4.19
C GLY A 68 16.18 5.02 -5.59
N ILE A 69 16.46 3.79 -5.97
CA ILE A 69 17.18 3.47 -7.22
C ILE A 69 16.35 2.46 -8.00
N ASP A 70 16.17 2.72 -9.29
CA ASP A 70 15.53 1.76 -10.19
C ASP A 70 16.50 0.66 -10.66
N CYS A 71 16.01 -0.30 -11.42
CA CYS A 71 16.81 -1.43 -11.89
C CYS A 71 17.90 -1.03 -12.89
N THR A 72 17.91 0.20 -13.39
CA THR A 72 18.97 0.71 -14.24
C THR A 72 20.06 1.44 -13.44
N GLY A 73 19.87 1.57 -12.12
CA GLY A 73 20.81 2.27 -11.24
C GLY A 73 20.55 3.77 -11.15
N LYS A 74 19.47 4.26 -11.74
CA LYS A 74 19.12 5.68 -11.67
C LYS A 74 18.28 5.99 -10.44
N GLN A 75 18.58 7.12 -9.83
CA GLN A 75 17.79 7.63 -8.72
C GLN A 75 16.40 8.05 -9.20
N CYS A 76 15.38 7.69 -8.45
CA CYS A 76 14.00 8.00 -8.80
C CYS A 76 13.10 7.97 -7.58
N CYS A 77 11.86 8.40 -7.80
CA CYS A 77 10.82 8.36 -6.78
C CYS A 77 9.62 7.57 -7.28
N LEU A 78 8.93 6.94 -6.33
CA LEU A 78 7.62 6.32 -6.55
C LEU A 78 6.62 6.94 -5.59
N PHE A 79 5.49 7.38 -6.10
CA PHE A 79 4.34 7.71 -5.26
C PHE A 79 3.39 6.54 -5.28
N ILE A 80 2.96 6.09 -4.12
CA ILE A 80 2.03 4.98 -3.99
C ILE A 80 0.79 5.43 -3.23
N GLU A 81 -0.37 5.21 -3.84
CA GLU A 81 -1.65 5.32 -3.17
C GLU A 81 -2.25 3.93 -3.10
N ASN A 82 -2.56 3.50 -1.88
CA ASN A 82 -2.98 2.13 -1.61
C ASN A 82 -4.33 2.14 -0.91
N ASN A 83 -5.40 2.00 -1.68
CA ASN A 83 -6.76 2.01 -1.16
C ASN A 83 -7.28 0.59 -1.02
N GLY A 84 -8.02 0.33 0.06
CA GLY A 84 -8.60 -0.96 0.28
C GLY A 84 -9.63 -0.99 1.39
N GLU A 85 -10.14 -2.19 1.64
CA GLU A 85 -11.11 -2.46 2.69
C GLU A 85 -10.70 -3.73 3.41
N GLU A 86 -11.05 -3.81 4.69
CA GLU A 86 -10.94 -5.04 5.43
C GLU A 86 -12.17 -5.90 5.13
N ALA A 87 -11.94 -7.14 4.71
CA ALA A 87 -13.00 -8.10 4.45
C ALA A 87 -12.55 -9.48 4.92
N GLY A 88 -13.35 -10.12 5.78
CA GLY A 88 -13.08 -11.47 6.29
C GLY A 88 -11.74 -11.60 7.01
N GLY A 89 -11.30 -10.56 7.73
CA GLY A 89 -10.02 -10.57 8.43
C GLY A 89 -8.81 -10.35 7.56
N GLN A 90 -8.99 -10.07 6.28
CA GLN A 90 -7.92 -9.87 5.32
C GLN A 90 -7.98 -8.45 4.77
N ILE A 91 -6.79 -7.83 4.64
CA ILE A 91 -6.67 -6.51 4.02
C ILE A 91 -6.08 -6.69 2.64
N VAL A 92 -6.86 -6.33 1.62
CA VAL A 92 -6.44 -6.37 0.22
C VAL A 92 -6.65 -5.00 -0.39
N THR A 93 -5.65 -4.53 -1.11
CA THR A 93 -5.64 -3.19 -1.65
C THR A 93 -5.40 -3.20 -3.16
N LYS A 94 -5.74 -2.07 -3.80
CA LYS A 94 -5.45 -1.83 -5.21
C LYS A 94 -4.48 -0.66 -5.31
N PRO A 95 -3.18 -0.93 -5.34
CA PRO A 95 -2.19 0.13 -5.41
C PRO A 95 -2.23 0.87 -6.73
N ARG A 96 -1.99 2.18 -6.66
CA ARG A 96 -1.71 3.01 -7.83
C ARG A 96 -0.35 3.64 -7.62
N ILE A 97 0.46 3.63 -8.68
CA ILE A 97 1.83 4.12 -8.62
C ILE A 97 2.04 5.19 -9.67
N TYR A 98 2.67 6.30 -9.27
CA TYR A 98 3.24 7.27 -10.18
C TYR A 98 4.74 7.32 -9.95
N THR A 99 5.52 7.51 -11.01
CA THR A 99 6.97 7.52 -10.92
C THR A 99 7.59 8.48 -11.93
N ASP A 100 8.76 9.02 -11.58
CA ASP A 100 9.59 9.80 -12.49
C ASP A 100 10.64 8.92 -13.19
N SER A 101 10.66 7.62 -12.94
CA SER A 101 11.55 6.68 -13.61
C SER A 101 11.00 6.28 -14.97
N GLU A 102 11.76 6.53 -16.02
CA GLU A 102 11.39 6.11 -17.36
C GLU A 102 11.29 4.59 -17.46
N SER A 103 12.24 3.87 -16.86
CA SER A 103 12.26 2.41 -16.88
C SER A 103 11.11 1.77 -16.09
N LEU A 104 10.50 2.49 -15.15
CA LEU A 104 9.40 2.00 -14.32
C LEU A 104 8.05 2.59 -14.72
N SER A 105 7.98 3.36 -15.80
CA SER A 105 6.73 3.99 -16.22
C SER A 105 5.59 2.99 -16.45
N TRP A 106 5.91 1.73 -16.74
CA TRP A 106 4.91 0.67 -16.89
C TRP A 106 4.09 0.43 -15.61
N MET A 107 4.64 0.78 -14.45
CA MET A 107 3.93 0.61 -13.17
C MET A 107 2.66 1.47 -13.10
N GLU A 108 2.65 2.60 -13.82
CA GLU A 108 1.50 3.52 -13.79
C GLU A 108 0.26 2.93 -14.43
N GLY A 109 0.44 2.06 -15.42
CA GLY A 109 -0.66 1.43 -16.12
C GLY A 109 -0.88 -0.04 -15.79
N ALA A 110 -0.10 -0.58 -14.87
CA ALA A 110 -0.17 -2.00 -14.53
C ALA A 110 -1.35 -2.31 -13.60
N ALA A 111 -1.93 -3.50 -13.78
CA ALA A 111 -2.90 -4.03 -12.83
C ALA A 111 -2.14 -4.55 -11.62
N LEU A 112 -2.35 -3.93 -10.47
CA LEU A 112 -1.62 -4.23 -9.24
C LEU A 112 -2.56 -4.70 -8.14
N CYS A 113 -2.04 -5.56 -7.29
CA CYS A 113 -2.72 -6.07 -6.12
C CYS A 113 -1.77 -5.99 -4.93
N GLY A 114 -2.25 -5.47 -3.81
CA GLY A 114 -1.47 -5.36 -2.59
C GLY A 114 -2.05 -6.18 -1.46
N THR A 115 -1.17 -6.72 -0.63
CA THR A 115 -1.54 -7.37 0.63
C THR A 115 -0.76 -6.74 1.76
N VAL A 116 -1.36 -6.74 2.95
CA VAL A 116 -0.77 -6.17 4.16
C VAL A 116 -0.78 -7.24 5.24
N GLU A 117 0.38 -7.55 5.78
CA GLU A 117 0.53 -8.57 6.81
C GLU A 117 1.28 -7.99 8.02
N SER A 118 0.84 -8.35 9.22
CA SER A 118 1.62 -8.05 10.41
C SER A 118 2.92 -8.86 10.39
N CYS A 119 4.05 -8.22 10.65
CA CYS A 119 5.35 -8.90 10.66
C CYS A 119 6.18 -8.62 11.91
N GLY A 120 5.55 -8.10 12.95
CA GLY A 120 6.18 -7.78 14.21
C GLY A 120 5.35 -6.77 14.97
N GLU A 121 5.84 -6.37 16.15
CA GLU A 121 5.20 -5.33 16.94
C GLU A 121 5.33 -4.00 16.21
N ASP A 122 4.20 -3.36 15.92
CA ASP A 122 4.14 -2.10 15.19
C ASP A 122 4.82 -2.16 13.80
N GLN A 123 4.88 -3.35 13.21
CA GLN A 123 5.46 -3.55 11.88
C GLN A 123 4.49 -4.29 10.98
N VAL A 124 4.43 -3.84 9.73
CA VAL A 124 3.66 -4.55 8.69
C VAL A 124 4.51 -4.72 7.44
N MET A 125 4.19 -5.77 6.68
CA MET A 125 4.79 -6.04 5.40
C MET A 125 3.74 -5.82 4.32
N ILE A 126 4.02 -4.92 3.40
CA ILE A 126 3.18 -4.69 2.23
C ILE A 126 3.85 -5.39 1.05
N ARG A 127 3.06 -6.19 0.34
CA ARG A 127 3.51 -6.84 -0.89
C ARG A 127 2.65 -6.36 -2.03
N ILE A 128 3.29 -5.82 -3.06
CA ILE A 128 2.61 -5.37 -4.27
C ILE A 128 2.98 -6.32 -5.40
N ARG A 129 1.97 -6.88 -6.04
CA ARG A 129 2.12 -7.84 -7.11
C ARG A 129 1.50 -7.32 -8.40
N ARG A 130 2.20 -7.59 -9.49
CA ARG A 130 1.69 -7.31 -10.82
C ARG A 130 0.83 -8.48 -11.26
N MET A 131 -0.38 -8.16 -11.69
CA MET A 131 -1.32 -9.17 -12.17
C MET A 131 -1.21 -9.32 -13.67
N GLU A 132 -1.56 -10.50 -14.16
CA GLU A 132 -1.79 -10.67 -15.58
C GLU A 132 -3.05 -9.88 -15.98
N LYS A 133 -3.07 -9.41 -17.21
CA LYS A 133 -4.19 -8.63 -17.72
C LYS A 133 -5.52 -9.33 -17.42
N GLU A 134 -6.46 -8.54 -16.90
CA GLU A 134 -7.86 -8.94 -16.70
C GLU A 134 -8.11 -10.00 -15.63
N LYS A 135 -7.10 -10.39 -14.85
CA LYS A 135 -7.32 -11.29 -13.72
C LYS A 135 -7.66 -10.50 -12.46
N LEU A 136 -8.62 -11.01 -11.72
CA LEU A 136 -8.93 -10.47 -10.41
C LEU A 136 -7.83 -10.84 -9.42
N CYS A 137 -7.57 -9.94 -8.45
CA CYS A 137 -6.66 -10.25 -7.38
C CYS A 137 -7.17 -11.47 -6.60
N PRO A 138 -6.38 -12.57 -6.51
CA PRO A 138 -6.85 -13.79 -5.85
C PRO A 138 -7.05 -13.63 -4.35
N TYR A 139 -6.53 -12.56 -3.77
CA TYR A 139 -6.70 -12.26 -2.35
C TYR A 139 -7.91 -11.39 -2.07
N ARG A 140 -8.60 -10.95 -3.12
CA ARG A 140 -9.78 -10.12 -2.97
C ARG A 140 -10.96 -10.97 -2.53
N VAL A 141 -11.50 -10.64 -1.37
CA VAL A 141 -12.77 -11.20 -0.96
C VAL A 141 -13.86 -10.46 -1.71
N GLU A 142 -14.58 -11.17 -2.58
CA GLU A 142 -15.72 -10.57 -3.26
C GLU A 142 -16.83 -10.34 -2.25
N ILE A 143 -17.22 -9.08 -2.10
CA ILE A 143 -18.37 -8.73 -1.31
C ILE A 143 -19.53 -8.68 -2.28
N HIS A 144 -20.36 -9.73 -2.24
CA HIS A 144 -21.59 -9.73 -3.00
C HIS A 144 -22.62 -8.90 -2.26
N SER A 145 -23.04 -7.86 -2.90
CA SER A 145 -24.16 -7.09 -2.42
C SER A 145 -25.46 -7.86 -2.71
#